data_435fd109bdf348abfe2a9eaca0858e5b
#
_entry.id   435fd109bdf348abfe2a9eaca0858e5b
#
_cell.length_a   1.000
_cell.length_b   1.000
_cell.length_c   1.000
_cell.angle_alpha   90.00
_cell.angle_beta   90.00
_cell.angle_gamma   90.00
#
_symmetry.space_group_name_H-M   'P 1'
#
loop_
_entity.id
_entity.type
_entity.pdbx_description
1 polymer ?
#
loop_
_entity_poly.entity_id
_entity_poly.type
_entity_poly.pdbx_seq_one_letter_code
_entity_poly.pdbx_strand_id
1 'polypeptide(L)'
;MKIAVFSDIHGNKEALVNVLKDIEEQRPDHVFCLGDLVGYGPRPNEVIEMIREANIPTVMGNYDEGVGYEKGDCGCAYVTDVEKANGQYSIDWTTEQVSIENKTFLRSLHDKIEFNANGYKMLLVHGSPRRINEYLYEDRPERSLKRMLESVEADVVVCGHTHKPYHRKVAGIHLINDGSVGKPKDGELRACY
;
A
#
# COMPACT_ATOMS: atom_id res chain seq x y z
N MET A 1 19.09 -4.89 12.09
CA MET A 1 17.90 -5.41 11.43
C MET A 1 17.56 -4.49 10.26
N LYS A 2 17.39 -5.03 9.06
CA LYS A 2 16.98 -4.34 7.83
C LYS A 2 15.56 -4.81 7.48
N ILE A 3 14.67 -3.89 7.14
CA ILE A 3 13.29 -4.18 6.81
C ILE A 3 13.02 -3.56 5.44
N ALA A 4 12.43 -4.31 4.52
CA ALA A 4 11.91 -3.80 3.26
C ALA A 4 10.38 -3.67 3.38
N VAL A 5 9.86 -2.52 3.00
CA VAL A 5 8.41 -2.24 2.97
C VAL A 5 8.08 -1.63 1.62
N PHE A 6 7.06 -2.15 0.95
CA PHE A 6 6.61 -1.66 -0.35
C PHE A 6 5.10 -1.72 -0.49
N SER A 7 4.52 -0.95 -1.40
CA SER A 7 3.07 -0.91 -1.66
C SER A 7 2.72 -0.48 -3.07
N ASP A 8 1.42 -0.35 -3.32
CA ASP A 8 0.86 0.32 -4.49
C ASP A 8 1.41 -0.25 -5.81
N ILE A 9 1.33 -1.60 -5.92
CA ILE A 9 1.83 -2.37 -7.08
C ILE A 9 0.90 -2.22 -8.26
N HIS A 10 -0.41 -2.15 -8.00
CA HIS A 10 -1.44 -1.88 -9.00
C HIS A 10 -1.35 -2.73 -10.26
N GLY A 11 -1.24 -4.06 -10.12
CA GLY A 11 -1.20 -4.98 -11.26
C GLY A 11 0.03 -4.82 -12.18
N ASN A 12 1.05 -4.07 -11.75
CA ASN A 12 2.31 -3.89 -12.47
C ASN A 12 3.31 -4.98 -12.12
N LYS A 13 3.11 -6.16 -12.74
CA LYS A 13 3.96 -7.34 -12.52
C LYS A 13 5.44 -7.05 -12.79
N GLU A 14 5.73 -6.33 -13.85
CA GLU A 14 7.10 -6.04 -14.28
C GLU A 14 7.86 -5.21 -13.24
N ALA A 15 7.19 -4.23 -12.64
CA ALA A 15 7.77 -3.46 -11.53
C ALA A 15 7.98 -4.35 -10.30
N LEU A 16 6.99 -5.18 -9.94
CA LEU A 16 7.10 -6.09 -8.80
C LEU A 16 8.26 -7.08 -8.95
N VAL A 17 8.44 -7.70 -10.13
CA VAL A 17 9.56 -8.61 -10.40
C VAL A 17 10.90 -7.95 -10.11
N ASN A 18 11.08 -6.70 -10.57
CA ASN A 18 12.33 -5.98 -10.36
C ASN A 18 12.55 -5.58 -8.90
N VAL A 19 11.48 -5.14 -8.21
CA VAL A 19 11.55 -4.79 -6.79
C VAL A 19 11.87 -6.02 -5.94
N LEU A 20 11.21 -7.16 -6.17
CA LEU A 20 11.49 -8.38 -5.41
C LEU A 20 12.93 -8.88 -5.63
N LYS A 21 13.45 -8.75 -6.85
CA LYS A 21 14.84 -9.08 -7.15
C LYS A 21 15.81 -8.18 -6.38
N ASP A 22 15.59 -6.86 -6.37
CA ASP A 22 16.42 -5.92 -5.62
C ASP A 22 16.33 -6.17 -4.11
N ILE A 23 15.13 -6.43 -3.59
CA ILE A 23 14.91 -6.80 -2.18
C ILE A 23 15.73 -8.07 -1.82
N GLU A 24 15.73 -9.09 -2.67
CA GLU A 24 16.53 -10.30 -2.46
C GLU A 24 18.04 -9.97 -2.39
N GLU A 25 18.53 -9.12 -3.28
CA GLU A 25 19.94 -8.65 -3.28
C GLU A 25 20.27 -7.85 -2.00
N GLN A 26 19.32 -7.05 -1.49
CA GLN A 26 19.46 -6.27 -0.25
C GLN A 26 19.46 -7.12 1.02
N ARG A 27 18.96 -8.36 0.97
CA ARG A 27 18.89 -9.31 2.08
C ARG A 27 18.30 -8.70 3.36
N PRO A 28 17.07 -8.18 3.35
CA PRO A 28 16.43 -7.70 4.57
C PRO A 28 16.10 -8.87 5.50
N ASP A 29 15.99 -8.56 6.80
CA ASP A 29 15.55 -9.53 7.80
C ASP A 29 14.03 -9.77 7.71
N HIS A 30 13.26 -8.76 7.27
CA HIS A 30 11.82 -8.82 7.06
C HIS A 30 11.41 -8.07 5.80
N VAL A 31 10.33 -8.57 5.17
CA VAL A 31 9.70 -7.94 3.99
C VAL A 31 8.20 -7.84 4.25
N PHE A 32 7.61 -6.67 3.98
CA PHE A 32 6.16 -6.43 4.11
C PHE A 32 5.62 -5.70 2.88
N CYS A 33 4.35 -5.96 2.56
CA CYS A 33 3.61 -5.20 1.55
C CYS A 33 2.45 -4.44 2.22
N LEU A 34 2.26 -3.16 1.87
CA LEU A 34 1.17 -2.36 2.43
C LEU A 34 -0.07 -2.29 1.52
N GLY A 35 -0.22 -3.24 0.61
CA GLY A 35 -1.44 -3.41 -0.18
C GLY A 35 -1.46 -2.64 -1.51
N ASP A 36 -2.66 -2.50 -2.04
CA ASP A 36 -2.95 -2.08 -3.40
C ASP A 36 -2.17 -2.92 -4.42
N LEU A 37 -2.37 -4.25 -4.29
CA LEU A 37 -1.83 -5.23 -5.22
C LEU A 37 -2.44 -5.08 -6.62
N VAL A 38 -3.71 -4.70 -6.68
CA VAL A 38 -4.53 -4.66 -7.87
C VAL A 38 -4.99 -3.24 -8.27
N GLY A 39 -5.71 -3.15 -9.37
CA GLY A 39 -6.14 -1.88 -9.96
C GLY A 39 -5.13 -1.33 -10.95
N TYR A 40 -5.61 -0.52 -11.90
CA TYR A 40 -4.85 0.18 -12.94
C TYR A 40 -4.05 -0.69 -13.91
N GLY A 41 -3.17 -1.54 -13.44
CA GLY A 41 -2.28 -2.35 -14.27
C GLY A 41 -2.92 -3.63 -14.79
N PRO A 42 -2.37 -4.23 -15.86
CA PRO A 42 -3.04 -5.28 -16.62
C PRO A 42 -2.88 -6.70 -16.07
N ARG A 43 -2.11 -6.90 -14.99
CA ARG A 43 -1.75 -8.23 -14.48
C ARG A 43 -2.09 -8.46 -13.00
N PRO A 44 -3.37 -8.25 -12.59
CA PRO A 44 -3.74 -8.32 -11.18
C PRO A 44 -3.58 -9.74 -10.59
N ASN A 45 -3.94 -10.79 -11.33
CA ASN A 45 -3.82 -12.16 -10.81
C ASN A 45 -2.38 -12.56 -10.56
N GLU A 46 -1.50 -12.29 -11.52
CA GLU A 46 -0.08 -12.64 -11.40
C GLU A 46 0.59 -11.90 -10.24
N VAL A 47 0.24 -10.63 -9.99
CA VAL A 47 0.74 -9.88 -8.83
C VAL A 47 0.29 -10.53 -7.54
N ILE A 48 -1.00 -10.87 -7.41
CA ILE A 48 -1.54 -11.56 -6.23
C ILE A 48 -0.82 -12.89 -5.99
N GLU A 49 -0.66 -13.69 -7.04
CA GLU A 49 0.00 -15.00 -6.97
C GLU A 49 1.46 -14.87 -6.52
N MET A 50 2.20 -13.91 -7.07
CA MET A 50 3.59 -13.66 -6.67
C MET A 50 3.72 -13.30 -5.18
N ILE A 51 2.86 -12.42 -4.67
CA ILE A 51 2.87 -12.04 -3.25
C ILE A 51 2.49 -13.23 -2.36
N ARG A 52 1.48 -14.00 -2.75
CA ARG A 52 1.05 -15.20 -2.04
C ARG A 52 2.14 -16.28 -2.01
N GLU A 53 2.76 -16.58 -3.16
CA GLU A 53 3.83 -17.58 -3.27
C GLU A 53 5.08 -17.19 -2.48
N ALA A 54 5.42 -15.91 -2.47
CA ALA A 54 6.53 -15.37 -1.67
C ALA A 54 6.21 -15.33 -0.16
N ASN A 55 4.97 -15.64 0.25
CA ASN A 55 4.48 -15.57 1.64
C ASN A 55 4.78 -14.22 2.31
N ILE A 56 4.65 -13.11 1.58
CA ILE A 56 4.90 -11.77 2.10
C ILE A 56 3.69 -11.31 2.92
N PRO A 57 3.85 -11.04 4.24
CA PRO A 57 2.78 -10.47 5.04
C PRO A 57 2.32 -9.14 4.44
N THR A 58 1.01 -9.05 4.19
CA THR A 58 0.44 -7.94 3.40
C THR A 58 -0.73 -7.30 4.14
N VAL A 59 -0.72 -5.96 4.18
CA VAL A 59 -1.84 -5.14 4.61
C VAL A 59 -2.80 -4.96 3.42
N MET A 60 -4.09 -4.98 3.65
CA MET A 60 -5.11 -4.72 2.64
C MET A 60 -5.07 -3.26 2.18
N GLY A 61 -4.98 -3.04 0.86
CA GLY A 61 -5.17 -1.72 0.25
C GLY A 61 -6.63 -1.45 -0.10
N ASN A 62 -6.97 -0.20 -0.41
CA ASN A 62 -8.36 0.15 -0.74
C ASN A 62 -8.82 -0.45 -2.09
N TYR A 63 -7.93 -0.65 -3.05
CA TYR A 63 -8.24 -1.40 -4.27
C TYR A 63 -8.41 -2.90 -3.98
N ASP A 64 -7.60 -3.47 -3.10
CA ASP A 64 -7.72 -4.86 -2.68
C ASP A 64 -9.08 -5.11 -2.02
N GLU A 65 -9.51 -4.18 -1.14
CA GLU A 65 -10.82 -4.20 -0.50
C GLU A 65 -11.94 -4.05 -1.54
N GLY A 66 -11.87 -3.05 -2.42
CA GLY A 66 -12.86 -2.78 -3.45
C GLY A 66 -13.09 -3.97 -4.38
N VAL A 67 -12.01 -4.58 -4.87
CA VAL A 67 -12.03 -5.75 -5.77
C VAL A 67 -12.39 -7.03 -5.02
N GLY A 68 -11.75 -7.27 -3.87
CA GLY A 68 -11.95 -8.47 -3.07
C GLY A 68 -13.40 -8.64 -2.62
N TYR A 69 -14.06 -7.57 -2.20
CA TYR A 69 -15.46 -7.56 -1.76
C TYR A 69 -16.45 -7.12 -2.84
N GLU A 70 -15.99 -6.89 -4.07
CA GLU A 70 -16.84 -6.48 -5.22
C GLU A 70 -17.71 -5.24 -4.91
N LYS A 71 -17.11 -4.26 -4.24
CA LYS A 71 -17.82 -3.05 -3.77
C LYS A 71 -18.22 -2.09 -4.90
N GLY A 72 -17.63 -2.24 -6.10
CA GLY A 72 -17.82 -1.33 -7.22
C GLY A 72 -17.16 0.04 -7.04
N ASP A 73 -16.41 0.23 -5.96
CA ASP A 73 -15.73 1.48 -5.59
C ASP A 73 -14.49 1.17 -4.75
N CYS A 74 -13.44 1.97 -4.90
CA CYS A 74 -12.22 1.91 -4.08
C CYS A 74 -12.13 3.05 -3.04
N GLY A 75 -13.11 3.94 -2.99
CA GLY A 75 -13.11 5.11 -2.11
C GLY A 75 -11.99 6.13 -2.41
N CYS A 76 -11.48 6.16 -3.65
CA CYS A 76 -10.43 7.06 -4.08
C CYS A 76 -10.94 8.49 -4.28
N ALA A 77 -10.15 9.49 -3.90
CA ALA A 77 -10.43 10.89 -4.19
C ALA A 77 -9.92 11.24 -5.60
N TYR A 78 -10.84 11.49 -6.52
CA TYR A 78 -10.54 11.98 -7.87
C TYR A 78 -10.87 13.46 -7.97
N VAL A 79 -10.03 14.23 -8.67
CA VAL A 79 -10.19 15.68 -8.81
C VAL A 79 -11.00 16.04 -10.06
N THR A 80 -10.84 15.27 -11.13
CA THR A 80 -11.50 15.52 -12.41
C THR A 80 -12.47 14.41 -12.80
N ASP A 81 -13.46 14.71 -13.64
CA ASP A 81 -14.40 13.70 -14.18
C ASP A 81 -13.67 12.62 -14.99
N VAL A 82 -12.58 12.98 -15.68
CA VAL A 82 -11.76 12.03 -16.44
C VAL A 82 -11.05 11.06 -15.49
N GLU A 83 -10.44 11.55 -14.42
CA GLU A 83 -9.81 10.68 -13.39
C GLU A 83 -10.85 9.76 -12.75
N LYS A 84 -12.03 10.28 -12.44
CA LYS A 84 -13.14 9.50 -11.88
C LYS A 84 -13.59 8.39 -12.84
N ALA A 85 -13.79 8.74 -14.12
CA ALA A 85 -14.19 7.75 -15.14
C ALA A 85 -13.12 6.67 -15.33
N ASN A 86 -11.83 7.05 -15.39
CA ASN A 86 -10.72 6.11 -15.52
C ASN A 86 -10.57 5.22 -14.27
N GLY A 87 -10.76 5.79 -13.08
CA GLY A 87 -10.75 5.04 -11.83
C GLY A 87 -11.90 4.04 -11.75
N GLN A 88 -13.11 4.42 -12.15
CA GLN A 88 -14.25 3.53 -12.21
C GLN A 88 -14.02 2.41 -13.22
N TYR A 89 -13.58 2.74 -14.43
CA TYR A 89 -13.21 1.73 -15.43
C TYR A 89 -12.16 0.74 -14.91
N SER A 90 -11.15 1.26 -14.21
CA SER A 90 -10.10 0.43 -13.62
C SER A 90 -10.64 -0.57 -12.59
N ILE A 91 -11.50 -0.13 -11.67
CA ILE A 91 -12.05 -1.00 -10.61
C ILE A 91 -12.98 -2.06 -11.22
N ASP A 92 -13.84 -1.67 -12.17
CA ASP A 92 -14.79 -2.56 -12.83
C ASP A 92 -14.04 -3.65 -13.60
N TRP A 93 -13.10 -3.24 -14.47
CA TRP A 93 -12.29 -4.18 -15.24
C TRP A 93 -11.48 -5.11 -14.34
N THR A 94 -10.83 -4.58 -13.30
CA THR A 94 -10.03 -5.40 -12.37
C THR A 94 -10.91 -6.41 -11.64
N THR A 95 -12.11 -6.00 -11.22
CA THR A 95 -13.06 -6.89 -10.55
C THR A 95 -13.49 -8.05 -11.44
N GLU A 96 -13.67 -7.80 -12.75
CA GLU A 96 -13.98 -8.85 -13.72
C GLU A 96 -12.80 -9.80 -13.98
N GLN A 97 -11.56 -9.28 -13.99
CA GLN A 97 -10.36 -10.08 -14.31
C GLN A 97 -9.87 -10.94 -13.15
N VAL A 98 -10.03 -10.47 -11.90
CA VAL A 98 -9.51 -11.18 -10.72
C VAL A 98 -10.33 -12.44 -10.45
N SER A 99 -9.66 -13.58 -10.37
CA SER A 99 -10.28 -14.88 -10.10
C SER A 99 -10.93 -14.92 -8.71
N ILE A 100 -11.91 -15.82 -8.54
CA ILE A 100 -12.60 -16.02 -7.25
C ILE A 100 -11.62 -16.41 -6.15
N GLU A 101 -10.63 -17.24 -6.48
CA GLU A 101 -9.57 -17.64 -5.53
C GLU A 101 -8.75 -16.42 -5.10
N ASN A 102 -8.33 -15.58 -6.05
CA ASN A 102 -7.55 -14.39 -5.76
C ASN A 102 -8.37 -13.32 -5.01
N LYS A 103 -9.67 -13.16 -5.31
CA LYS A 103 -10.58 -12.33 -4.49
C LYS A 103 -10.66 -12.85 -3.05
N THR A 104 -10.66 -14.17 -2.86
CA THR A 104 -10.65 -14.75 -1.52
C THR A 104 -9.36 -14.44 -0.77
N PHE A 105 -8.22 -14.49 -1.46
CA PHE A 105 -6.94 -14.05 -0.89
C PHE A 105 -6.96 -12.57 -0.53
N LEU A 106 -7.44 -11.66 -1.41
CA LEU A 106 -7.54 -10.24 -1.10
C LEU A 106 -8.38 -9.99 0.17
N ARG A 107 -9.49 -10.71 0.36
CA ARG A 107 -10.32 -10.62 1.57
C ARG A 107 -9.64 -11.13 2.85
N SER A 108 -8.60 -11.94 2.73
CA SER A 108 -7.84 -12.48 3.87
C SER A 108 -6.67 -11.60 4.31
N LEU A 109 -6.39 -10.51 3.59
CA LEU A 109 -5.32 -9.58 3.93
C LEU A 109 -5.58 -8.88 5.27
N HIS A 110 -4.52 -8.44 5.93
CA HIS A 110 -4.61 -7.80 7.24
C HIS A 110 -5.05 -6.34 7.12
N ASP A 111 -5.86 -5.84 8.05
CA ASP A 111 -6.19 -4.41 8.15
C ASP A 111 -4.97 -3.57 8.52
N LYS A 112 -4.09 -4.12 9.35
CA LYS A 112 -2.81 -3.54 9.79
C LYS A 112 -1.86 -4.64 10.24
N ILE A 113 -0.57 -4.34 10.28
CA ILE A 113 0.45 -5.22 10.87
C ILE A 113 1.17 -4.44 11.97
N GLU A 114 1.26 -5.03 13.14
CA GLU A 114 2.01 -4.50 14.28
C GLU A 114 3.13 -5.46 14.64
N PHE A 115 4.35 -4.96 14.81
CA PHE A 115 5.47 -5.79 15.25
C PHE A 115 6.56 -4.96 15.94
N ASN A 116 7.49 -5.64 16.63
CA ASN A 116 8.62 -4.99 17.29
C ASN A 116 9.91 -5.23 16.52
N ALA A 117 10.60 -4.14 16.23
CA ALA A 117 11.87 -4.12 15.50
C ALA A 117 12.96 -3.48 16.36
N ASN A 118 13.88 -4.27 16.94
CA ASN A 118 14.97 -3.77 17.78
C ASN A 118 14.52 -2.80 18.90
N GLY A 119 13.37 -3.06 19.52
CA GLY A 119 12.81 -2.22 20.59
C GLY A 119 11.88 -1.10 20.11
N TYR A 120 11.72 -0.91 18.79
CA TYR A 120 10.76 0.03 18.20
C TYR A 120 9.45 -0.69 17.89
N LYS A 121 8.33 -0.12 18.33
CA LYS A 121 7.00 -0.56 17.92
C LYS A 121 6.68 -0.01 16.54
N MET A 122 6.46 -0.91 15.58
CA MET A 122 6.12 -0.59 14.20
C MET A 122 4.63 -0.83 13.95
N LEU A 123 3.97 0.13 13.31
CA LEU A 123 2.61 0.00 12.79
C LEU A 123 2.63 0.19 11.28
N LEU A 124 2.20 -0.84 10.55
CA LEU A 124 2.09 -0.85 9.09
C LEU A 124 0.61 -0.76 8.71
N VAL A 125 0.26 0.21 7.88
CA VAL A 125 -1.11 0.45 7.39
C VAL A 125 -1.06 0.80 5.90
N HIS A 126 -2.18 0.69 5.18
CA HIS A 126 -2.22 1.18 3.80
C HIS A 126 -2.36 2.70 3.75
N GLY A 127 -3.49 3.26 4.16
CA GLY A 127 -3.75 4.70 4.14
C GLY A 127 -3.34 5.40 5.44
N SER A 128 -4.10 5.21 6.51
CA SER A 128 -3.81 5.77 7.83
C SER A 128 -4.17 4.79 8.94
N PRO A 129 -3.70 5.03 10.19
CA PRO A 129 -4.15 4.25 11.35
C PRO A 129 -5.67 4.23 11.58
N ARG A 130 -6.41 5.15 10.94
CA ARG A 130 -7.87 5.29 11.12
C ARG A 130 -8.69 4.75 9.97
N ARG A 131 -8.17 4.84 8.73
CA ARG A 131 -8.91 4.50 7.51
C ARG A 131 -7.98 4.03 6.41
N ILE A 132 -8.40 3.00 5.71
CA ILE A 132 -7.68 2.39 4.58
C ILE A 132 -7.47 3.38 3.42
N ASN A 133 -8.39 4.30 3.18
CA ASN A 133 -8.38 5.27 2.07
C ASN A 133 -8.10 6.71 2.51
N GLU A 134 -7.54 6.94 3.70
CA GLU A 134 -7.16 8.29 4.15
C GLU A 134 -5.77 8.66 3.64
N TYR A 135 -5.70 9.73 2.82
CA TYR A 135 -4.44 10.22 2.29
C TYR A 135 -3.61 10.94 3.36
N LEU A 136 -2.40 10.44 3.61
CA LEU A 136 -1.39 11.08 4.45
C LEU A 136 -0.33 11.70 3.57
N TYR A 137 -0.54 12.97 3.17
CA TYR A 137 0.46 13.72 2.42
C TYR A 137 1.52 14.34 3.34
N GLU A 138 2.71 14.56 2.82
CA GLU A 138 3.83 15.16 3.55
C GLU A 138 3.50 16.55 4.11
N ASP A 139 2.78 17.37 3.35
CA ASP A 139 2.39 18.75 3.69
C ASP A 139 1.17 18.85 4.61
N ARG A 140 0.60 17.70 5.05
CA ARG A 140 -0.54 17.72 5.98
C ARG A 140 -0.19 18.48 7.25
N PRO A 141 -1.08 19.41 7.73
CA PRO A 141 -0.81 20.22 8.90
C PRO A 141 -0.44 19.38 10.13
N GLU A 142 0.65 19.73 10.80
CA GLU A 142 1.19 18.98 11.93
C GLU A 142 0.15 18.78 13.04
N ARG A 143 -0.70 19.78 13.32
CA ARG A 143 -1.79 19.67 14.29
C ARG A 143 -2.76 18.53 13.93
N SER A 144 -3.05 18.34 12.64
CA SER A 144 -3.92 17.25 12.17
C SER A 144 -3.26 15.88 12.34
N LEU A 145 -1.95 15.79 12.05
CA LEU A 145 -1.17 14.58 12.24
C LEU A 145 -1.05 14.22 13.72
N LYS A 146 -0.72 15.18 14.59
CA LYS A 146 -0.67 14.97 16.06
C LYS A 146 -1.97 14.37 16.58
N ARG A 147 -3.12 14.98 16.23
CA ARG A 147 -4.44 14.48 16.66
C ARG A 147 -4.75 13.06 16.14
N MET A 148 -4.28 12.72 14.96
CA MET A 148 -4.44 11.37 14.41
C MET A 148 -3.56 10.36 15.16
N LEU A 149 -2.35 10.75 15.53
CA LEU A 149 -1.35 9.89 16.18
C LEU A 149 -1.53 9.79 17.71
N GLU A 150 -2.38 10.61 18.33
CA GLU A 150 -2.61 10.61 19.79
C GLU A 150 -3.01 9.24 20.36
N SER A 151 -3.73 8.42 19.55
CA SER A 151 -4.17 7.07 19.94
C SER A 151 -3.29 5.95 19.40
N VAL A 152 -2.19 6.28 18.75
CA VAL A 152 -1.28 5.31 18.13
C VAL A 152 -0.15 4.97 19.09
N GLU A 153 -0.10 3.70 19.49
CA GLU A 153 0.99 3.18 20.34
C GLU A 153 2.12 2.59 19.49
N ALA A 154 2.76 3.43 18.68
CA ALA A 154 3.89 3.04 17.84
C ALA A 154 4.97 4.11 17.83
N ASP A 155 6.22 3.69 17.65
CA ASP A 155 7.37 4.58 17.43
C ASP A 155 7.52 4.95 15.95
N VAL A 156 7.10 4.03 15.06
CA VAL A 156 7.17 4.18 13.61
C VAL A 156 5.83 3.75 12.99
N VAL A 157 5.28 4.60 12.15
CA VAL A 157 4.11 4.31 11.31
C VAL A 157 4.57 4.34 9.85
N VAL A 158 4.35 3.26 9.11
CA VAL A 158 4.60 3.20 7.67
C VAL A 158 3.29 3.07 6.92
N CYS A 159 3.11 3.87 5.88
CA CYS A 159 1.91 3.91 5.03
C CYS A 159 2.27 4.05 3.55
N GLY A 160 1.32 3.74 2.67
CA GLY A 160 1.39 3.90 1.21
C GLY A 160 0.32 4.88 0.70
N HIS A 161 -0.51 4.43 -0.26
CA HIS A 161 -1.73 5.04 -0.78
C HIS A 161 -1.54 6.40 -1.52
N THR A 162 -0.65 7.27 -1.07
CA THR A 162 -0.41 8.56 -1.76
C THR A 162 0.48 8.42 -2.98
N HIS A 163 1.27 7.35 -3.07
CA HIS A 163 2.31 7.10 -4.07
C HIS A 163 3.43 8.15 -4.08
N LYS A 164 3.60 8.87 -2.96
CA LYS A 164 4.61 9.91 -2.79
C LYS A 164 5.43 9.61 -1.55
N PRO A 165 6.69 9.19 -1.71
CA PRO A 165 7.53 8.81 -0.58
C PRO A 165 7.92 10.04 0.25
N TYR A 166 7.88 9.89 1.58
CA TYR A 166 8.38 10.90 2.50
C TYR A 166 8.69 10.30 3.88
N HIS A 167 9.44 11.04 4.67
CA HIS A 167 9.64 10.77 6.09
C HIS A 167 9.46 12.05 6.91
N ARG A 168 8.60 11.98 7.92
CA ARG A 168 8.41 13.05 8.91
C ARG A 168 8.48 12.48 10.32
N LYS A 169 8.91 13.32 11.27
CA LYS A 169 8.79 13.01 12.70
C LYS A 169 7.74 13.94 13.33
N VAL A 170 6.69 13.36 13.91
CA VAL A 170 5.55 14.09 14.47
C VAL A 170 5.23 13.52 15.85
N ALA A 171 5.23 14.36 16.88
CA ALA A 171 4.98 13.97 18.28
C ALA A 171 5.86 12.80 18.78
N GLY A 172 7.09 12.69 18.29
CA GLY A 172 8.00 11.60 18.61
C GLY A 172 7.90 10.38 17.70
N ILE A 173 6.81 10.22 16.95
CA ILE A 173 6.56 9.10 16.04
C ILE A 173 7.19 9.40 14.67
N HIS A 174 7.87 8.43 14.09
CA HIS A 174 8.33 8.46 12.71
C HIS A 174 7.18 8.06 11.79
N LEU A 175 6.74 8.95 10.91
CA LEU A 175 5.75 8.71 9.87
C LEU A 175 6.47 8.61 8.53
N ILE A 176 6.34 7.46 7.87
CA ILE A 176 7.02 7.13 6.62
C ILE A 176 5.96 6.75 5.59
N ASN A 177 6.06 7.31 4.38
CA ASN A 177 5.33 6.80 3.22
C ASN A 177 6.33 6.09 2.30
N ASP A 178 6.03 4.86 1.91
CA ASP A 178 6.93 4.02 1.11
C ASP A 178 6.87 4.28 -0.41
N GLY A 179 6.01 5.20 -0.82
CA GLY A 179 5.86 5.58 -2.23
C GLY A 179 4.96 4.64 -3.01
N SER A 180 5.43 4.10 -4.11
CA SER A 180 4.69 3.14 -4.93
C SER A 180 5.64 2.32 -5.81
N VAL A 181 5.35 1.03 -5.92
CA VAL A 181 6.05 0.13 -6.84
C VAL A 181 5.54 0.29 -8.27
N GLY A 182 4.23 0.29 -8.45
CA GLY A 182 3.64 0.17 -9.79
C GLY A 182 3.15 1.48 -10.42
N LYS A 183 2.92 2.52 -9.61
CA LYS A 183 2.31 3.77 -10.08
C LYS A 183 2.83 5.00 -9.32
N PRO A 184 4.14 5.30 -9.35
CA PRO A 184 4.70 6.46 -8.66
C PRO A 184 4.03 7.77 -9.10
N LYS A 185 3.90 8.72 -8.15
CA LYS A 185 3.30 10.06 -8.37
C LYS A 185 4.21 11.20 -7.87
N ASP A 186 5.47 10.91 -7.63
CA ASP A 186 6.50 11.84 -7.18
C ASP A 186 7.27 12.53 -8.32
N GLY A 187 6.97 12.17 -9.58
CA GLY A 187 7.65 12.66 -10.76
C GLY A 187 8.78 11.75 -11.25
N GLU A 188 9.09 10.69 -10.49
CA GLU A 188 10.05 9.65 -10.88
C GLU A 188 9.33 8.47 -11.56
N LEU A 189 10.02 7.79 -12.48
CA LEU A 189 9.49 6.59 -13.13
C LEU A 189 9.94 5.29 -12.45
N ARG A 190 10.83 5.41 -11.47
CA ARG A 190 11.37 4.26 -10.73
C ARG A 190 10.43 3.88 -9.59
N ALA A 191 10.30 2.58 -9.36
CA ALA A 191 9.64 2.07 -8.15
C ALA A 191 10.33 2.60 -6.88
N CYS A 192 9.53 2.88 -5.85
CA CYS A 192 10.00 3.23 -4.51
C CYS A 192 9.56 2.15 -3.52
N TYR A 193 10.45 1.82 -2.56
CA TYR A 193 10.16 0.96 -1.43
C TYR A 193 11.11 1.24 -0.27
#